data_94fb8e3317122152e5f1393925779796
#
_entry.id   94fb8e3317122152e5f1393925779796
#
_cell.length_a   1.000
_cell.length_b   1.000
_cell.length_c   1.000
_cell.angle_alpha   90.00
_cell.angle_beta   90.00
_cell.angle_gamma   90.00
#
_symmetry.space_group_name_H-M   'P 1'
#
loop_
_entity.id
_entity.type
_entity.pdbx_description
1 polymer ?
#
loop_
_entity_poly.entity_id
_entity_poly.type
_entity_poly.pdbx_seq_one_letter_code
_entity_poly.pdbx_strand_id
1 'polypeptide(L)'
;ALSTTSSDTHEPAFHEEPMQASVRDMTVRDSISAMAVSRSHVALGMQSGMMYIVSLEGHLEKGFRFHTAPILDLVFDATGEFVASAGMDGIAAIASLTTSEQYQFDARRPLRVIRLEPHFASRSSRAFVCGGMSGVLTYREKRWFGHRDVVLHSDEGPIWALAWRGRWLAWANDRGVRVAHAQTHEMITLMPTPDDAPGLLLSP
;
A
#
# COMPACT_ATOMS: atom_id res chain seq x y z
N ALA A 1 -12.62 56.12 10.71
CA ALA A 1 -13.18 54.82 11.19
C ALA A 1 -12.86 53.78 10.15
N LEU A 2 -11.85 52.92 10.44
CA LEU A 2 -11.51 51.75 9.65
C LEU A 2 -12.20 50.54 10.32
N SER A 3 -13.20 49.99 9.64
CA SER A 3 -13.86 48.76 10.06
C SER A 3 -12.96 47.57 9.72
N THR A 4 -12.41 46.89 10.74
CA THR A 4 -11.76 45.61 10.63
C THR A 4 -12.84 44.55 10.49
N THR A 5 -13.00 43.98 9.30
CA THR A 5 -13.74 42.73 9.10
C THR A 5 -12.89 41.59 9.57
N SER A 6 -13.26 41.01 10.73
CA SER A 6 -12.73 39.71 11.17
C SER A 6 -13.27 38.61 10.24
N SER A 7 -12.40 37.98 9.48
CA SER A 7 -12.73 36.74 8.77
C SER A 7 -12.83 35.63 9.82
N ASP A 8 -14.04 35.23 10.18
CA ASP A 8 -14.31 33.98 10.89
C ASP A 8 -13.90 32.82 10.00
N THR A 9 -12.68 32.32 10.18
CA THR A 9 -12.27 31.01 9.65
C THR A 9 -12.92 29.95 10.54
N HIS A 10 -14.08 29.47 10.15
CA HIS A 10 -14.66 28.26 10.73
C HIS A 10 -13.71 27.10 10.45
N GLU A 11 -12.87 26.75 11.41
CA GLU A 11 -12.20 25.45 11.39
C GLU A 11 -13.29 24.36 11.48
N PRO A 12 -13.23 23.33 10.61
CA PRO A 12 -14.19 22.24 10.69
C PRO A 12 -14.04 21.54 12.07
N ALA A 13 -15.14 21.49 12.81
CA ALA A 13 -15.16 20.77 14.07
C ALA A 13 -15.03 19.28 13.79
N PHE A 14 -13.97 18.66 14.29
CA PHE A 14 -13.82 17.21 14.26
C PHE A 14 -14.78 16.59 15.27
N HIS A 15 -15.70 15.74 14.79
CA HIS A 15 -16.50 14.89 15.65
C HIS A 15 -15.73 13.58 15.84
N GLU A 16 -15.22 13.34 17.03
CA GLU A 16 -14.62 12.06 17.41
C GLU A 16 -15.73 11.12 17.88
N GLU A 17 -16.04 10.12 17.07
CA GLU A 17 -16.86 8.99 17.52
C GLU A 17 -15.96 7.86 18.00
N PRO A 18 -16.17 7.32 19.22
CA PRO A 18 -15.35 6.22 19.72
C PRO A 18 -15.59 4.96 18.87
N MET A 19 -14.51 4.37 18.38
CA MET A 19 -14.56 3.06 17.70
C MET A 19 -15.24 2.03 18.60
N GLN A 20 -15.96 1.07 17.99
CA GLN A 20 -16.59 -0.02 18.72
C GLN A 20 -15.57 -0.76 19.61
N ALA A 21 -16.04 -1.26 20.75
CA ALA A 21 -15.23 -1.96 21.74
C ALA A 21 -14.38 -3.09 21.12
N SER A 22 -14.90 -3.82 20.12
CA SER A 22 -14.20 -4.90 19.41
C SER A 22 -12.92 -4.44 18.68
N VAL A 23 -12.95 -3.28 18.03
CA VAL A 23 -11.77 -2.73 17.32
C VAL A 23 -10.77 -2.18 18.33
N ARG A 24 -11.26 -1.49 19.38
CA ARG A 24 -10.42 -1.02 20.46
C ARG A 24 -9.68 -2.17 21.17
N ASP A 25 -10.37 -3.27 21.46
CA ASP A 25 -9.77 -4.43 22.12
C ASP A 25 -8.68 -5.10 21.28
N MET A 26 -8.82 -5.10 19.95
CA MET A 26 -7.79 -5.60 19.03
C MET A 26 -6.55 -4.72 19.05
N THR A 27 -6.70 -3.40 19.00
CA THR A 27 -5.57 -2.45 18.99
C THR A 27 -4.82 -2.38 20.32
N VAL A 28 -5.47 -2.73 21.43
CA VAL A 28 -4.80 -2.86 22.75
C VAL A 28 -3.89 -4.08 22.80
N ARG A 29 -4.25 -5.16 22.10
CA ARG A 29 -3.51 -6.45 22.14
C ARG A 29 -2.45 -6.55 21.06
N ASP A 30 -2.59 -5.79 19.98
CA ASP A 30 -1.70 -5.86 18.83
C ASP A 30 -1.60 -4.47 18.19
N SER A 31 -0.38 -4.00 17.94
CA SER A 31 -0.16 -2.66 17.42
C SER A 31 -0.42 -2.60 15.90
N ILE A 32 -1.03 -1.49 15.47
CA ILE A 32 -1.19 -1.20 14.05
C ILE A 32 0.18 -0.86 13.46
N SER A 33 0.53 -1.50 12.35
CA SER A 33 1.78 -1.30 11.61
C SER A 33 1.59 -0.64 10.24
N ALA A 34 0.40 -0.79 9.66
CA ALA A 34 0.03 -0.19 8.38
C ALA A 34 -1.47 0.10 8.31
N MET A 35 -1.87 1.06 7.49
CA MET A 35 -3.27 1.41 7.31
C MET A 35 -3.54 1.86 5.87
N ALA A 36 -4.72 1.52 5.36
CA ALA A 36 -5.24 2.05 4.11
C ALA A 36 -6.72 2.41 4.25
N VAL A 37 -7.17 3.39 3.48
CA VAL A 37 -8.57 3.84 3.50
C VAL A 37 -9.13 3.77 2.08
N SER A 38 -10.35 3.26 1.95
CA SER A 38 -11.17 3.30 0.74
C SER A 38 -12.37 4.22 0.94
N ARG A 39 -13.31 4.20 0.01
CA ARG A 39 -14.56 4.99 0.14
C ARG A 39 -15.49 4.48 1.25
N SER A 40 -15.36 3.21 1.65
CA SER A 40 -16.29 2.55 2.58
C SER A 40 -15.60 1.79 3.72
N HIS A 41 -14.29 1.54 3.62
CA HIS A 41 -13.57 0.71 4.56
C HIS A 41 -12.22 1.29 4.95
N VAL A 42 -11.78 0.92 6.13
CA VAL A 42 -10.40 1.08 6.60
C VAL A 42 -9.79 -0.32 6.73
N ALA A 43 -8.62 -0.53 6.14
CA ALA A 43 -7.81 -1.72 6.37
C ALA A 43 -6.74 -1.42 7.42
N LEU A 44 -6.64 -2.27 8.44
CA LEU A 44 -5.66 -2.19 9.51
C LEU A 44 -4.73 -3.39 9.41
N GLY A 45 -3.45 -3.16 9.17
CA GLY A 45 -2.40 -4.16 9.23
C GLY A 45 -1.73 -4.13 10.60
N MET A 46 -1.52 -5.30 11.18
CA MET A 46 -1.04 -5.46 12.54
C MET A 46 0.40 -5.97 12.58
N GLN A 47 1.08 -5.73 13.71
CA GLN A 47 2.41 -6.26 13.97
C GLN A 47 2.44 -7.80 13.97
N SER A 48 1.35 -8.44 14.38
CA SER A 48 1.21 -9.91 14.35
C SER A 48 1.03 -10.51 12.94
N GLY A 49 0.82 -9.67 11.92
CA GLY A 49 0.49 -10.11 10.56
C GLY A 49 -1.01 -10.32 10.30
N MET A 50 -1.87 -9.99 11.26
CA MET A 50 -3.32 -9.92 11.02
C MET A 50 -3.67 -8.69 10.20
N MET A 51 -4.63 -8.82 9.31
CA MET A 51 -5.27 -7.71 8.61
C MET A 51 -6.75 -7.67 8.94
N TYR A 52 -7.24 -6.52 9.38
CA TYR A 52 -8.64 -6.30 9.69
C TYR A 52 -9.24 -5.28 8.72
N ILE A 53 -10.46 -5.53 8.31
CA ILE A 53 -11.29 -4.60 7.53
C ILE A 53 -12.39 -4.07 8.43
N VAL A 54 -12.44 -2.77 8.53
CA VAL A 54 -13.37 -2.03 9.39
C VAL A 54 -14.18 -1.08 8.52
N SER A 55 -15.48 -0.98 8.74
CA SER A 55 -16.29 0.04 8.08
C SER A 55 -15.90 1.45 8.56
N LEU A 56 -16.32 2.51 7.84
CA LEU A 56 -16.07 3.89 8.28
C LEU A 56 -16.78 4.24 9.59
N GLU A 57 -17.84 3.49 9.95
CA GLU A 57 -18.56 3.60 11.23
C GLU A 57 -17.87 2.84 12.38
N GLY A 58 -16.71 2.21 12.11
CA GLY A 58 -15.90 1.51 13.12
C GLY A 58 -16.32 0.07 13.39
N HIS A 59 -17.14 -0.57 12.53
CA HIS A 59 -17.53 -1.96 12.68
C HIS A 59 -16.49 -2.90 12.06
N LEU A 60 -16.05 -3.92 12.79
CA LEU A 60 -15.23 -4.99 12.24
C LEU A 60 -16.04 -5.85 11.27
N GLU A 61 -15.63 -5.93 10.02
CA GLU A 61 -16.31 -6.71 8.99
C GLU A 61 -15.58 -8.01 8.64
N LYS A 62 -14.24 -7.95 8.50
CA LYS A 62 -13.42 -9.12 8.12
C LYS A 62 -12.08 -9.12 8.83
N GLY A 63 -11.55 -10.32 9.01
CA GLY A 63 -10.17 -10.54 9.45
C GLY A 63 -9.48 -11.56 8.55
N PHE A 64 -8.22 -11.27 8.17
CA PHE A 64 -7.39 -12.14 7.35
C PHE A 64 -6.06 -12.42 8.06
N ARG A 65 -5.59 -13.66 7.95
CA ARG A 65 -4.28 -14.05 8.44
C ARG A 65 -3.43 -14.54 7.27
N PHE A 66 -2.84 -13.60 6.54
CA PHE A 66 -1.96 -13.91 5.42
C PHE A 66 -0.48 -13.88 5.81
N HIS A 67 -0.15 -13.13 6.86
CA HIS A 67 1.21 -12.87 7.26
C HIS A 67 1.55 -13.51 8.61
N THR A 68 2.84 -13.78 8.82
CA THR A 68 3.41 -14.28 10.08
C THR A 68 4.33 -13.25 10.75
N ALA A 69 4.46 -12.07 10.14
CA ALA A 69 5.27 -10.95 10.58
C ALA A 69 4.53 -9.62 10.28
N PRO A 70 5.03 -8.46 10.74
CA PRO A 70 4.37 -7.17 10.54
C PRO A 70 3.98 -6.88 9.10
N ILE A 71 2.77 -6.38 8.90
CA ILE A 71 2.31 -5.82 7.62
C ILE A 71 2.90 -4.42 7.50
N LEU A 72 3.64 -4.15 6.43
CA LEU A 72 4.35 -2.89 6.24
C LEU A 72 3.65 -1.93 5.28
N ASP A 73 2.77 -2.44 4.42
CA ASP A 73 1.98 -1.62 3.50
C ASP A 73 0.63 -2.28 3.20
N LEU A 74 -0.37 -1.43 3.01
CA LEU A 74 -1.72 -1.79 2.62
C LEU A 74 -2.22 -0.86 1.53
N VAL A 75 -2.98 -1.39 0.59
CA VAL A 75 -3.63 -0.59 -0.44
C VAL A 75 -4.95 -1.22 -0.86
N PHE A 76 -5.97 -0.40 -1.06
CA PHE A 76 -7.18 -0.79 -1.79
C PHE A 76 -6.99 -0.54 -3.28
N ASP A 77 -7.68 -1.33 -4.10
CA ASP A 77 -7.87 -0.98 -5.50
C ASP A 77 -8.81 0.23 -5.64
N ALA A 78 -8.95 0.78 -6.84
CA ALA A 78 -9.75 1.98 -7.09
C ALA A 78 -11.25 1.80 -6.78
N THR A 79 -11.75 0.56 -6.79
CA THR A 79 -13.15 0.25 -6.48
C THR A 79 -13.39 0.05 -4.98
N GLY A 80 -12.33 -0.26 -4.20
CA GLY A 80 -12.42 -0.69 -2.81
C GLY A 80 -12.87 -2.15 -2.67
N GLU A 81 -12.94 -2.91 -3.77
CA GLU A 81 -13.34 -4.31 -3.78
C GLU A 81 -12.20 -5.26 -3.41
N PHE A 82 -10.96 -4.86 -3.73
CA PHE A 82 -9.77 -5.62 -3.38
C PHE A 82 -8.87 -4.83 -2.43
N VAL A 83 -8.30 -5.54 -1.48
CA VAL A 83 -7.24 -5.04 -0.59
C VAL A 83 -5.98 -5.87 -0.79
N ALA A 84 -4.84 -5.19 -0.85
CA ALA A 84 -3.53 -5.83 -0.92
C ALA A 84 -2.66 -5.46 0.27
N SER A 85 -1.80 -6.38 0.69
CA SER A 85 -0.85 -6.20 1.78
C SER A 85 0.55 -6.67 1.39
N ALA A 86 1.57 -6.02 1.95
CA ALA A 86 2.97 -6.41 1.88
C ALA A 86 3.52 -6.59 3.29
N GLY A 87 4.16 -7.73 3.56
CA GLY A 87 4.63 -8.09 4.89
C GLY A 87 6.14 -8.27 4.99
N MET A 88 6.63 -8.15 6.22
CA MET A 88 8.04 -8.39 6.56
C MET A 88 8.44 -9.86 6.39
N ASP A 89 7.48 -10.77 6.34
CA ASP A 89 7.66 -12.20 6.02
C ASP A 89 7.93 -12.47 4.53
N GLY A 90 7.86 -11.45 3.69
CA GLY A 90 8.09 -11.58 2.25
C GLY A 90 6.83 -11.93 1.45
N ILE A 91 5.69 -12.00 2.10
CA ILE A 91 4.42 -12.27 1.43
C ILE A 91 3.79 -10.98 0.91
N ALA A 92 3.31 -11.01 -0.32
CA ALA A 92 2.31 -10.10 -0.83
C ALA A 92 0.98 -10.84 -0.92
N ALA A 93 -0.07 -10.34 -0.26
CA ALA A 93 -1.38 -10.95 -0.26
C ALA A 93 -2.43 -10.00 -0.79
N ILE A 94 -3.40 -10.52 -1.53
CA ILE A 94 -4.51 -9.77 -2.11
C ILE A 94 -5.79 -10.53 -1.83
N ALA A 95 -6.81 -9.85 -1.34
CA ALA A 95 -8.11 -10.44 -1.04
C ALA A 95 -9.25 -9.60 -1.59
N SER A 96 -10.29 -10.25 -2.09
CA SER A 96 -11.57 -9.62 -2.39
C SER A 96 -12.38 -9.42 -1.10
N LEU A 97 -13.01 -8.26 -0.98
CA LEU A 97 -13.95 -7.98 0.11
C LEU A 97 -15.36 -8.53 -0.18
N THR A 98 -15.67 -8.82 -1.44
CA THR A 98 -17.02 -9.24 -1.87
C THR A 98 -17.10 -10.71 -2.23
N THR A 99 -15.98 -11.34 -2.59
CA THR A 99 -15.91 -12.76 -2.98
C THR A 99 -14.91 -13.53 -2.10
N SER A 100 -14.73 -14.82 -2.37
CA SER A 100 -13.70 -15.66 -1.75
C SER A 100 -12.34 -15.61 -2.48
N GLU A 101 -12.18 -14.72 -3.46
CA GLU A 101 -10.96 -14.63 -4.27
C GLU A 101 -9.80 -14.12 -3.43
N GLN A 102 -8.71 -14.88 -3.37
CA GLN A 102 -7.51 -14.56 -2.61
C GLN A 102 -6.27 -14.99 -3.39
N TYR A 103 -5.20 -14.21 -3.30
CA TYR A 103 -3.90 -14.48 -3.91
C TYR A 103 -2.80 -14.26 -2.89
N GLN A 104 -1.76 -15.10 -2.95
CA GLN A 104 -0.53 -14.90 -2.21
C GLN A 104 0.66 -15.07 -3.14
N PHE A 105 1.67 -14.25 -2.94
CA PHE A 105 2.95 -14.30 -3.63
C PHE A 105 4.07 -14.23 -2.60
N ASP A 106 4.91 -15.25 -2.57
CA ASP A 106 6.12 -15.30 -1.76
C ASP A 106 7.30 -14.72 -2.56
N ALA A 107 7.71 -13.51 -2.19
CA ALA A 107 8.90 -12.86 -2.77
C ALA A 107 10.20 -13.37 -2.17
N ARG A 108 10.15 -14.21 -1.12
CA ARG A 108 11.30 -14.78 -0.38
C ARG A 108 12.24 -13.71 0.20
N ARG A 109 11.72 -12.51 0.41
CA ARG A 109 12.45 -11.36 0.96
C ARG A 109 11.45 -10.35 1.51
N PRO A 110 11.78 -9.63 2.59
CA PRO A 110 10.87 -8.65 3.19
C PRO A 110 10.35 -7.65 2.18
N LEU A 111 9.04 -7.48 2.15
CA LEU A 111 8.33 -6.50 1.33
C LEU A 111 7.95 -5.30 2.19
N ARG A 112 8.11 -4.10 1.64
CA ARG A 112 7.79 -2.83 2.28
C ARG A 112 6.64 -2.09 1.59
N VAL A 113 6.49 -2.27 0.28
CA VAL A 113 5.52 -1.53 -0.54
C VAL A 113 4.82 -2.46 -1.51
N ILE A 114 3.53 -2.19 -1.75
CA ILE A 114 2.71 -2.89 -2.75
C ILE A 114 1.76 -1.90 -3.41
N ARG A 115 1.55 -2.03 -4.74
CA ARG A 115 0.51 -1.30 -5.48
C ARG A 115 -0.18 -2.23 -6.46
N LEU A 116 -1.49 -2.10 -6.52
CA LEU A 116 -2.34 -2.77 -7.51
C LEU A 116 -2.42 -1.95 -8.79
N GLU A 117 -2.59 -2.62 -9.93
CA GLU A 117 -2.84 -1.91 -11.19
C GLU A 117 -4.13 -1.09 -11.11
N PRO A 118 -4.20 0.07 -11.77
CA PRO A 118 -5.44 0.81 -11.91
C PRO A 118 -6.52 -0.09 -12.53
N HIS A 119 -7.71 -0.08 -11.93
CA HIS A 119 -8.85 -0.95 -12.32
C HIS A 119 -8.59 -2.44 -12.10
N PHE A 120 -7.86 -2.81 -11.05
CA PHE A 120 -7.51 -4.20 -10.71
C PHE A 120 -8.73 -5.13 -10.74
N ALA A 121 -9.89 -4.72 -10.18
CA ALA A 121 -11.11 -5.51 -10.13
C ALA A 121 -11.63 -5.92 -11.53
N SER A 122 -11.50 -5.06 -12.53
CA SER A 122 -12.03 -5.28 -13.89
C SER A 122 -11.01 -5.82 -14.89
N ARG A 123 -9.71 -5.83 -14.54
CA ARG A 123 -8.66 -6.29 -15.43
C ARG A 123 -8.37 -7.78 -15.26
N SER A 124 -8.21 -8.49 -16.39
CA SER A 124 -7.84 -9.90 -16.39
C SER A 124 -6.37 -10.14 -15.97
N SER A 125 -5.50 -9.14 -16.16
CA SER A 125 -4.09 -9.17 -15.77
C SER A 125 -3.88 -9.28 -14.26
N ARG A 126 -4.81 -8.74 -13.46
CA ARG A 126 -4.69 -8.74 -11.99
C ARG A 126 -3.26 -8.41 -11.56
N ALA A 127 -2.68 -7.37 -12.19
CA ALA A 127 -1.29 -7.04 -11.99
C ALA A 127 -1.07 -6.25 -10.70
N PHE A 128 0.09 -6.49 -10.10
CA PHE A 128 0.56 -5.71 -8.96
C PHE A 128 2.08 -5.57 -9.00
N VAL A 129 2.58 -4.59 -8.26
CA VAL A 129 4.01 -4.36 -8.08
C VAL A 129 4.31 -4.33 -6.60
N CYS A 130 5.39 -5.00 -6.19
CA CYS A 130 5.86 -4.99 -4.81
C CYS A 130 7.37 -4.91 -4.74
N GLY A 131 7.87 -4.37 -3.64
CA GLY A 131 9.30 -4.23 -3.38
C GLY A 131 9.59 -3.98 -1.91
N GLY A 132 10.87 -3.92 -1.54
CA GLY A 132 11.26 -3.73 -0.15
C GLY A 132 12.75 -3.54 0.05
N MET A 133 13.25 -3.95 1.22
CA MET A 133 14.62 -3.71 1.68
C MET A 133 15.71 -4.30 0.80
N SER A 134 15.41 -5.35 0.05
CA SER A 134 16.37 -5.96 -0.89
C SER A 134 16.63 -5.14 -2.15
N GLY A 135 15.90 -4.02 -2.36
CA GLY A 135 16.03 -3.19 -3.55
C GLY A 135 15.40 -3.77 -4.81
N VAL A 136 14.82 -4.96 -4.74
CA VAL A 136 14.18 -5.58 -5.89
C VAL A 136 12.72 -5.13 -5.98
N LEU A 137 12.35 -4.61 -7.15
CA LEU A 137 10.98 -4.24 -7.50
C LEU A 137 10.45 -5.26 -8.50
N THR A 138 9.42 -5.99 -8.10
CA THR A 138 8.81 -7.06 -8.92
C THR A 138 7.43 -6.65 -9.37
N TYR A 139 7.20 -6.69 -10.70
CA TYR A 139 5.88 -6.64 -11.33
C TYR A 139 5.40 -8.06 -11.55
N ARG A 140 4.17 -8.36 -11.13
CA ARG A 140 3.53 -9.65 -11.32
C ARG A 140 2.18 -9.49 -11.96
N GLU A 141 1.88 -10.31 -12.96
CA GLU A 141 0.59 -10.32 -13.63
C GLU A 141 0.07 -11.75 -13.84
N LYS A 142 -1.25 -11.91 -13.82
CA LYS A 142 -1.91 -13.16 -14.19
C LYS A 142 -1.86 -13.32 -15.71
N ARG A 143 -1.57 -14.53 -16.17
CA ARG A 143 -1.60 -14.94 -17.58
C ARG A 143 -2.57 -16.10 -17.76
N TRP A 144 -2.84 -16.48 -19.02
CA TRP A 144 -3.71 -17.61 -19.35
C TRP A 144 -3.27 -18.89 -18.62
N PHE A 145 -1.97 -19.14 -18.57
CA PHE A 145 -1.38 -20.21 -17.77
C PHE A 145 -0.45 -19.60 -16.69
N GLY A 146 -0.94 -19.56 -15.44
CA GLY A 146 -0.14 -19.13 -14.29
C GLY A 146 0.07 -17.62 -14.18
N HIS A 147 1.28 -17.22 -13.79
CA HIS A 147 1.67 -15.84 -13.57
C HIS A 147 2.99 -15.54 -14.29
N ARG A 148 3.19 -14.27 -14.64
CA ARG A 148 4.45 -13.75 -15.16
C ARG A 148 5.01 -12.77 -14.15
N ASP A 149 6.27 -12.97 -13.80
CA ASP A 149 7.04 -12.08 -12.93
C ASP A 149 8.09 -11.36 -13.76
N VAL A 150 8.22 -10.05 -13.55
CA VAL A 150 9.22 -9.20 -14.19
C VAL A 150 9.91 -8.39 -13.10
N VAL A 151 11.24 -8.49 -13.03
CA VAL A 151 12.03 -7.60 -12.18
C VAL A 151 12.17 -6.27 -12.91
N LEU A 152 11.54 -5.23 -12.38
CA LEU A 152 11.59 -3.88 -12.94
C LEU A 152 12.84 -3.13 -12.53
N HIS A 153 13.36 -3.47 -11.34
CA HIS A 153 14.50 -2.78 -10.73
C HIS A 153 15.21 -3.67 -9.72
N SER A 154 16.55 -3.51 -9.59
CA SER A 154 17.39 -4.18 -8.59
C SER A 154 18.68 -3.41 -8.32
N ASP A 155 19.34 -3.76 -7.22
CA ASP A 155 20.75 -3.43 -6.91
C ASP A 155 21.08 -1.93 -6.65
N GLU A 156 20.08 -1.10 -6.33
CA GLU A 156 20.28 0.33 -6.05
C GLU A 156 19.71 0.77 -4.68
N GLY A 157 19.78 -0.10 -3.69
CA GLY A 157 19.26 0.17 -2.35
C GLY A 157 17.75 -0.12 -2.21
N PRO A 158 17.22 -0.01 -1.00
CA PRO A 158 15.83 -0.34 -0.69
C PRO A 158 14.80 0.43 -1.50
N ILE A 159 13.65 -0.20 -1.77
CA ILE A 159 12.50 0.50 -2.33
C ILE A 159 11.69 1.09 -1.17
N TRP A 160 11.73 2.41 -1.04
CA TRP A 160 11.10 3.14 0.06
C TRP A 160 9.66 3.50 -0.20
N ALA A 161 9.32 3.87 -1.42
CA ALA A 161 8.00 4.29 -1.84
C ALA A 161 7.67 3.78 -3.24
N LEU A 162 6.39 3.59 -3.50
CA LEU A 162 5.86 3.08 -4.75
C LEU A 162 4.52 3.75 -5.04
N ALA A 163 4.30 4.20 -6.27
CA ALA A 163 3.05 4.73 -6.75
C ALA A 163 2.71 4.16 -8.13
N TRP A 164 1.45 3.83 -8.35
CA TRP A 164 0.94 3.42 -9.65
C TRP A 164 -0.31 4.22 -10.00
N ARG A 165 -0.25 4.99 -11.08
CA ARG A 165 -1.39 5.79 -11.54
C ARG A 165 -1.50 5.75 -13.07
N GLY A 166 -2.63 5.28 -13.58
CA GLY A 166 -2.84 5.10 -15.00
C GLY A 166 -1.76 4.21 -15.62
N ARG A 167 -1.02 4.73 -16.58
CA ARG A 167 0.09 4.03 -17.24
C ARG A 167 1.47 4.26 -16.58
N TRP A 168 1.52 5.07 -15.52
CA TRP A 168 2.77 5.46 -14.89
C TRP A 168 3.00 4.71 -13.59
N LEU A 169 4.19 4.14 -13.47
CA LEU A 169 4.71 3.51 -12.27
C LEU A 169 5.90 4.33 -11.81
N ALA A 170 5.93 4.74 -10.54
CA ALA A 170 7.01 5.47 -9.93
C ALA A 170 7.47 4.81 -8.64
N TRP A 171 8.76 4.76 -8.40
CA TRP A 171 9.32 4.27 -7.14
C TRP A 171 10.52 5.10 -6.71
N ALA A 172 10.74 5.15 -5.41
CA ALA A 172 11.87 5.81 -4.79
C ALA A 172 12.81 4.79 -4.13
N ASN A 173 14.12 5.01 -4.30
CA ASN A 173 15.18 4.30 -3.61
C ASN A 173 16.27 5.30 -3.15
N ASP A 174 17.40 4.81 -2.66
CA ASP A 174 18.50 5.68 -2.19
C ASP A 174 19.13 6.53 -3.31
N ARG A 175 18.95 6.16 -4.58
CA ARG A 175 19.48 6.87 -5.75
C ARG A 175 18.54 7.95 -6.27
N GLY A 176 17.27 7.96 -5.86
CA GLY A 176 16.29 8.92 -6.31
C GLY A 176 14.94 8.32 -6.68
N VAL A 177 14.18 9.04 -7.50
CA VAL A 177 12.86 8.63 -7.97
C VAL A 177 12.95 8.23 -9.45
N ARG A 178 12.44 7.04 -9.76
CA ARG A 178 12.33 6.51 -11.11
C ARG A 178 10.89 6.46 -11.55
N VAL A 179 10.66 6.73 -12.82
CA VAL A 179 9.33 6.62 -13.45
C VAL A 179 9.45 5.74 -14.69
N ALA A 180 8.55 4.77 -14.81
CA ALA A 180 8.47 3.87 -15.94
C ALA A 180 7.03 3.76 -16.46
N HIS A 181 6.89 3.29 -17.71
CA HIS A 181 5.62 2.91 -18.26
C HIS A 181 5.23 1.51 -17.76
N ALA A 182 4.09 1.38 -17.08
CA ALA A 182 3.72 0.17 -16.35
C ALA A 182 3.52 -1.07 -17.25
N GLN A 183 3.14 -0.90 -18.53
CA GLN A 183 2.87 -2.02 -19.45
C GLN A 183 4.10 -2.40 -20.27
N THR A 184 4.87 -1.42 -20.77
CA THR A 184 6.07 -1.68 -21.58
C THR A 184 7.29 -1.89 -20.73
N HIS A 185 7.25 -1.48 -19.44
CA HIS A 185 8.35 -1.45 -18.48
C HIS A 185 9.52 -0.56 -18.93
N GLU A 186 9.25 0.33 -19.88
CA GLU A 186 10.23 1.28 -20.39
C GLU A 186 10.46 2.40 -19.37
N MET A 187 11.73 2.64 -19.05
CA MET A 187 12.13 3.74 -18.16
C MET A 187 11.91 5.08 -18.86
N ILE A 188 11.19 5.98 -18.20
CA ILE A 188 10.88 7.31 -18.73
C ILE A 188 11.85 8.35 -18.18
N THR A 189 12.08 8.34 -16.87
CA THR A 189 12.97 9.31 -16.24
C THR A 189 13.54 8.80 -14.92
N LEU A 190 14.68 9.38 -14.55
CA LEU A 190 15.28 9.29 -13.24
C LEU A 190 15.45 10.72 -12.72
N MET A 191 14.95 10.98 -11.52
CA MET A 191 15.23 12.19 -10.73
C MET A 191 16.22 11.79 -9.63
N PRO A 192 17.53 12.04 -9.80
CA PRO A 192 18.52 11.60 -8.82
C PRO A 192 18.37 12.36 -7.51
N THR A 193 18.72 11.73 -6.40
CA THR A 193 18.94 12.42 -5.14
C THR A 193 20.16 13.31 -5.29
N PRO A 194 20.14 14.59 -4.84
CA PRO A 194 21.33 15.42 -4.83
C PRO A 194 22.46 14.77 -4.04
N ASP A 195 23.69 14.80 -4.54
CA ASP A 195 24.86 14.18 -3.90
C ASP A 195 25.16 14.71 -2.49
N ASP A 196 24.70 15.94 -2.19
CA ASP A 196 24.83 16.59 -0.88
C ASP A 196 23.58 16.44 0.03
N ALA A 197 22.54 15.75 -0.40
CA ALA A 197 21.40 15.51 0.48
C ALA A 197 21.83 14.48 1.54
N PRO A 198 21.88 14.84 2.84
CA PRO A 198 21.96 13.85 3.90
C PRO A 198 20.81 12.89 3.65
N GLY A 199 21.13 11.60 3.49
CA GLY A 199 20.18 10.59 3.01
C GLY A 199 18.79 10.88 3.57
N LEU A 200 17.82 11.00 2.70
CA LEU A 200 16.42 11.17 3.08
C LEU A 200 16.04 9.89 3.83
N LEU A 201 16.44 9.85 5.09
CA LEU A 201 15.86 8.98 6.08
C LEU A 201 14.40 9.46 6.20
N LEU A 202 13.55 8.94 5.30
CA LEU A 202 12.14 8.89 5.58
C LEU A 202 12.03 8.00 6.82
N SER A 203 12.11 8.66 7.99
CA SER A 203 11.82 8.03 9.27
C SER A 203 10.49 7.31 9.17
N PRO A 204 10.40 6.12 9.81
CA PRO A 204 9.17 5.36 9.87
C PRO A 204 8.04 6.16 10.53
#